data_0595be81fa8e9ecbb9cc6cad951d0a0f
#
_entry.id   0595be81fa8e9ecbb9cc6cad951d0a0f
#
_cell.length_a   1.000
_cell.length_b   1.000
_cell.length_c   1.000
_cell.angle_alpha   90.00
_cell.angle_beta   90.00
_cell.angle_gamma   90.00
#
_symmetry.space_group_name_H-M   'P 1'
#
loop_
_entity.id
_entity.type
_entity.pdbx_description
1 polymer ?
#
loop_
_entity_poly.entity_id
_entity_poly.type
_entity_poly.pdbx_seq_one_letter_code
_entity_poly.pdbx_strand_id
1 'polypeptide(L)'
;MHILLVADGRSPITRRWVRAVVALQHQVTLVSTFPCSAVDGVSALHVMPVAFAGMGGSQVGVAGAPSPGRSRQLVSRFRSVFLSARYYLGPLSLLFFARRFRRLIAEVKPDLVHALRIPFEGMLASQTPASIPIAVTIWGNDLTYHALGSPWMKALTLMTLRRANGLLADAHRDIRLGQLWGFAAERPALVVPGGAGIDLGEMHRLRAQFVESFADLLPAGVPMVVNPRGFRPGSVRNDVFFQAIPLVLERKPKVFFVCTGMAGQPEALRWVQELKLEGHIRLLPFLPQPQLWDLFVRANIFVSVSAHDGTPNSFLEGIACGCFPVVGDIESLREWVTPGGNGFLVEPHKPQALADALVVALDNPDLLSNAAEKNLQLIRQRAEAGMVRAQIEIFYQRLAGSGAASLTTTP
;
A
#
# COMPACT_ATOMS: atom_id res chain seq x y z
N MET A 1 14.71 7.06 -20.85
CA MET A 1 15.41 5.87 -20.32
C MET A 1 14.56 4.62 -20.49
N HIS A 2 15.20 3.46 -20.53
CA HIS A 2 14.50 2.18 -20.45
C HIS A 2 14.55 1.67 -19.01
N ILE A 3 13.41 1.58 -18.36
CA ILE A 3 13.29 1.17 -16.95
C ILE A 3 12.67 -0.23 -16.89
N LEU A 4 13.35 -1.15 -16.23
CA LEU A 4 12.84 -2.47 -15.95
C LEU A 4 12.24 -2.48 -14.52
N LEU A 5 10.93 -2.58 -14.43
CA LEU A 5 10.22 -2.69 -13.14
C LEU A 5 10.10 -4.16 -12.73
N VAL A 6 10.35 -4.45 -11.46
CA VAL A 6 10.13 -5.78 -10.86
C VAL A 6 9.06 -5.62 -9.78
N ALA A 7 7.87 -6.20 -10.00
CA ALA A 7 6.72 -5.96 -9.11
C ALA A 7 5.62 -7.02 -9.28
N ASP A 8 4.61 -7.01 -8.41
CA ASP A 8 3.35 -7.73 -8.63
C ASP A 8 2.47 -6.98 -9.63
N GLY A 9 2.38 -7.45 -10.88
CA GLY A 9 1.60 -6.81 -11.95
C GLY A 9 0.07 -6.77 -11.72
N ARG A 10 -0.45 -7.51 -10.72
CA ARG A 10 -1.85 -7.45 -10.32
C ARG A 10 -2.14 -6.24 -9.43
N SER A 11 -1.12 -5.71 -8.75
CA SER A 11 -1.26 -4.66 -7.76
C SER A 11 -1.69 -3.34 -8.41
N PRO A 12 -2.75 -2.68 -7.90
CA PRO A 12 -3.12 -1.34 -8.33
C PRO A 12 -1.98 -0.32 -8.15
N ILE A 13 -1.14 -0.50 -7.13
CA ILE A 13 0.04 0.35 -6.89
C ILE A 13 1.04 0.20 -8.03
N THR A 14 1.35 -1.04 -8.44
CA THR A 14 2.24 -1.30 -9.60
C THR A 14 1.70 -0.64 -10.86
N ARG A 15 0.40 -0.78 -11.14
CA ARG A 15 -0.24 -0.19 -12.33
C ARG A 15 -0.20 1.34 -12.31
N ARG A 16 -0.37 1.96 -11.15
CA ARG A 16 -0.20 3.43 -11.00
C ARG A 16 1.25 3.84 -11.22
N TRP A 17 2.21 3.09 -10.65
CA TRP A 17 3.62 3.37 -10.83
C TRP A 17 4.05 3.27 -12.29
N VAL A 18 3.59 2.23 -13.01
CA VAL A 18 3.81 2.10 -14.47
C VAL A 18 3.28 3.33 -15.20
N ARG A 19 2.03 3.75 -14.93
CA ARG A 19 1.44 4.96 -15.55
C ARG A 19 2.25 6.21 -15.26
N ALA A 20 2.75 6.38 -14.04
CA ALA A 20 3.57 7.52 -13.65
C ALA A 20 4.90 7.55 -14.42
N VAL A 21 5.57 6.41 -14.56
CA VAL A 21 6.85 6.29 -15.27
C VAL A 21 6.67 6.48 -16.78
N VAL A 22 5.60 5.95 -17.35
CA VAL A 22 5.25 6.16 -18.77
C VAL A 22 4.90 7.63 -19.05
N ALA A 23 4.22 8.31 -18.13
CA ALA A 23 3.93 9.73 -18.24
C ALA A 23 5.19 10.62 -18.25
N LEU A 24 6.29 10.12 -17.68
CA LEU A 24 7.63 10.73 -17.75
C LEU A 24 8.38 10.41 -19.06
N GLN A 25 7.70 9.83 -20.05
CA GLN A 25 8.27 9.44 -21.36
C GLN A 25 9.38 8.39 -21.25
N HIS A 26 9.34 7.50 -20.26
CA HIS A 26 10.25 6.36 -20.15
C HIS A 26 9.63 5.12 -20.78
N GLN A 27 10.49 4.30 -21.40
CA GLN A 27 10.14 2.96 -21.83
C GLN A 27 10.12 2.03 -20.61
N VAL A 28 9.06 1.24 -20.45
CA VAL A 28 8.88 0.36 -19.29
C VAL A 28 8.77 -1.10 -19.72
N THR A 29 9.68 -1.94 -19.22
CA THR A 29 9.51 -3.40 -19.20
C THR A 29 9.12 -3.84 -17.80
N LEU A 30 8.04 -4.63 -17.68
CA LEU A 30 7.58 -5.15 -16.39
C LEU A 30 7.93 -6.64 -16.24
N VAL A 31 8.65 -6.97 -15.17
CA VAL A 31 8.79 -8.35 -14.67
C VAL A 31 7.80 -8.54 -13.53
N SER A 32 6.72 -9.25 -13.81
CA SER A 32 5.72 -9.54 -12.79
C SER A 32 6.09 -10.78 -11.99
N THR A 33 6.12 -10.65 -10.67
CA THR A 33 6.35 -11.76 -9.72
C THR A 33 5.12 -12.63 -9.50
N PHE A 34 4.00 -12.27 -10.11
CA PHE A 34 2.76 -13.06 -10.13
C PHE A 34 2.19 -13.14 -11.55
N PRO A 35 1.51 -14.23 -11.92
CA PRO A 35 0.71 -14.26 -13.13
C PRO A 35 -0.31 -13.12 -13.14
N CYS A 36 -0.32 -12.31 -14.19
CA CYS A 36 -1.24 -11.19 -14.33
C CYS A 36 -1.67 -11.01 -15.79
N SER A 37 -2.78 -10.30 -15.99
CA SER A 37 -3.21 -9.80 -17.31
C SER A 37 -2.27 -8.70 -17.80
N ALA A 38 -2.41 -8.30 -19.05
CA ALA A 38 -1.70 -7.17 -19.62
C ALA A 38 -1.79 -5.94 -18.72
N VAL A 39 -0.72 -5.17 -18.67
CA VAL A 39 -0.61 -3.91 -17.95
C VAL A 39 -0.41 -2.81 -18.98
N ASP A 40 -1.30 -1.83 -18.98
CA ASP A 40 -1.26 -0.74 -19.96
C ASP A 40 0.01 0.10 -19.80
N GLY A 41 0.59 0.50 -20.93
CA GLY A 41 1.76 1.36 -20.99
C GLY A 41 3.11 0.63 -20.89
N VAL A 42 3.17 -0.70 -20.64
CA VAL A 42 4.44 -1.43 -20.70
C VAL A 42 4.77 -1.84 -22.12
N SER A 43 6.06 -1.75 -22.49
CA SER A 43 6.56 -2.21 -23.79
C SER A 43 6.68 -3.74 -23.84
N ALA A 44 6.94 -4.38 -22.68
CA ALA A 44 6.99 -5.83 -22.56
C ALA A 44 6.60 -6.27 -21.14
N LEU A 45 5.93 -7.42 -21.04
CA LEU A 45 5.57 -8.07 -19.78
C LEU A 45 6.19 -9.48 -19.72
N HIS A 46 6.98 -9.70 -18.68
CA HIS A 46 7.55 -11.01 -18.37
C HIS A 46 7.02 -11.50 -17.02
N VAL A 47 6.60 -12.76 -16.95
CA VAL A 47 6.10 -13.35 -15.71
C VAL A 47 7.17 -14.30 -15.14
N MET A 48 7.59 -14.03 -13.90
CA MET A 48 8.52 -14.85 -13.12
C MET A 48 7.91 -15.12 -11.74
N PRO A 49 7.08 -16.17 -11.58
CA PRO A 49 6.29 -16.38 -10.38
C PRO A 49 7.16 -16.90 -9.21
N VAL A 50 7.81 -15.99 -8.50
CA VAL A 50 8.63 -16.30 -7.33
C VAL A 50 7.78 -16.64 -6.11
N ALA A 51 8.36 -17.34 -5.15
CA ALA A 51 7.73 -17.67 -3.85
C ALA A 51 6.35 -18.33 -3.98
N PHE A 52 6.23 -19.31 -4.90
CA PHE A 52 5.00 -20.08 -5.16
C PHE A 52 3.79 -19.23 -5.59
N ALA A 53 4.04 -18.06 -6.16
CA ALA A 53 2.99 -17.14 -6.61
C ALA A 53 2.05 -17.75 -7.66
N GLY A 54 2.49 -18.78 -8.39
CA GLY A 54 1.65 -19.53 -9.34
C GLY A 54 0.70 -20.54 -8.70
N MET A 55 0.94 -20.97 -7.46
CA MET A 55 0.15 -22.01 -6.77
C MET A 55 -0.92 -21.45 -5.83
N GLY A 56 -0.79 -20.20 -5.41
CA GLY A 56 -1.72 -19.54 -4.52
C GLY A 56 -2.67 -18.62 -5.29
N GLY A 57 -3.91 -19.05 -5.52
CA GLY A 57 -4.98 -18.23 -6.10
C GLY A 57 -5.44 -17.08 -5.19
N SER A 58 -4.54 -16.28 -4.63
CA SER A 58 -4.90 -15.05 -3.93
C SER A 58 -5.06 -13.93 -4.94
N GLN A 59 -6.26 -13.80 -5.50
CA GLN A 59 -6.66 -12.58 -6.20
C GLN A 59 -6.71 -11.44 -5.18
N VAL A 60 -5.74 -10.52 -5.27
CA VAL A 60 -5.86 -9.21 -4.65
C VAL A 60 -6.90 -8.45 -5.47
N GLY A 61 -8.10 -8.26 -4.89
CA GLY A 61 -9.08 -7.29 -5.29
C GLY A 61 -9.36 -7.11 -6.79
N VAL A 62 -10.01 -8.11 -7.44
CA VAL A 62 -10.72 -7.86 -8.70
C VAL A 62 -12.20 -7.87 -8.38
N ALA A 63 -12.88 -6.77 -8.61
CA ALA A 63 -14.35 -6.69 -8.55
C ALA A 63 -14.93 -7.71 -9.53
N GLY A 64 -15.78 -8.62 -9.02
CA GLY A 64 -16.48 -9.60 -9.85
C GLY A 64 -16.06 -11.07 -9.69
N ALA A 65 -15.27 -11.45 -8.70
CA ALA A 65 -14.95 -12.86 -8.47
C ALA A 65 -16.13 -13.62 -7.83
N PRO A 66 -16.49 -14.84 -8.34
CA PRO A 66 -17.58 -15.64 -7.79
C PRO A 66 -17.30 -16.12 -6.35
N SER A 67 -18.37 -16.49 -5.65
CA SER A 67 -18.42 -16.92 -4.24
C SER A 67 -17.28 -17.85 -3.81
N PRO A 68 -16.86 -17.82 -2.54
CA PRO A 68 -15.72 -18.58 -2.05
C PRO A 68 -16.03 -20.09 -2.03
N GLY A 69 -15.39 -20.85 -2.91
CA GLY A 69 -15.40 -22.31 -2.86
C GLY A 69 -14.69 -22.83 -1.60
N ARG A 70 -14.98 -24.10 -1.21
CA ARG A 70 -14.40 -24.81 -0.04
C ARG A 70 -12.88 -24.67 0.09
N SER A 71 -12.15 -24.51 -1.01
CA SER A 71 -10.69 -24.30 -1.04
C SER A 71 -10.24 -22.99 -0.36
N ARG A 72 -11.03 -21.91 -0.44
CA ARG A 72 -10.68 -20.62 0.22
C ARG A 72 -10.82 -20.68 1.74
N GLN A 73 -11.78 -21.42 2.27
CA GLN A 73 -11.92 -21.62 3.73
C GLN A 73 -10.73 -22.41 4.31
N LEU A 74 -10.22 -23.42 3.57
CA LEU A 74 -9.02 -24.14 3.97
C LEU A 74 -7.77 -23.24 3.97
N VAL A 75 -7.61 -22.41 2.94
CA VAL A 75 -6.47 -21.48 2.85
C VAL A 75 -6.50 -20.45 3.98
N SER A 76 -7.68 -19.96 4.40
CA SER A 76 -7.77 -19.02 5.52
C SER A 76 -7.35 -19.68 6.85
N ARG A 77 -7.75 -20.92 7.07
CA ARG A 77 -7.44 -21.70 8.30
C ARG A 77 -5.95 -22.04 8.43
N PHE A 78 -5.25 -22.24 7.30
CA PHE A 78 -3.81 -22.58 7.28
C PHE A 78 -2.92 -21.42 6.82
N ARG A 79 -3.42 -20.19 6.84
CA ARG A 79 -2.72 -19.01 6.32
C ARG A 79 -1.35 -18.79 6.97
N SER A 80 -1.22 -19.02 8.27
CA SER A 80 0.07 -18.92 8.99
C SER A 80 1.09 -19.94 8.51
N VAL A 81 0.65 -21.19 8.26
CA VAL A 81 1.50 -22.25 7.74
C VAL A 81 1.97 -21.93 6.32
N PHE A 82 1.07 -21.46 5.45
CA PHE A 82 1.44 -21.03 4.09
C PHE A 82 2.39 -19.84 4.09
N LEU A 83 2.21 -18.89 5.03
CA LEU A 83 3.11 -17.75 5.13
C LEU A 83 4.50 -18.18 5.62
N SER A 84 4.57 -19.07 6.61
CA SER A 84 5.83 -19.64 7.07
C SER A 84 6.53 -20.44 5.95
N ALA A 85 5.79 -21.31 5.25
CA ALA A 85 6.33 -22.02 4.09
C ALA A 85 6.88 -21.05 3.02
N ARG A 86 6.19 -19.96 2.77
CA ARG A 86 6.65 -18.91 1.85
C ARG A 86 7.95 -18.27 2.29
N TYR A 87 8.16 -18.03 3.60
CA TYR A 87 9.39 -17.41 4.11
C TYR A 87 10.58 -18.36 4.13
N TYR A 88 10.36 -19.67 4.31
CA TYR A 88 11.45 -20.66 4.33
C TYR A 88 11.77 -21.23 2.95
N LEU A 89 10.76 -21.53 2.14
CA LEU A 89 10.93 -22.16 0.83
C LEU A 89 10.91 -21.16 -0.33
N GLY A 90 10.22 -20.03 -0.17
CA GLY A 90 10.15 -18.99 -1.20
C GLY A 90 11.50 -18.51 -1.71
N PRO A 91 12.51 -18.28 -0.85
CA PRO A 91 13.87 -17.93 -1.25
C PRO A 91 14.52 -18.89 -2.26
N LEU A 92 14.20 -20.19 -2.20
CA LEU A 92 14.72 -21.17 -3.16
C LEU A 92 14.25 -20.90 -4.59
N SER A 93 13.06 -20.36 -4.76
CA SER A 93 12.54 -19.99 -6.07
C SER A 93 13.35 -18.89 -6.74
N LEU A 94 13.99 -18.01 -5.97
CA LEU A 94 14.86 -16.96 -6.51
C LEU A 94 16.08 -17.54 -7.24
N LEU A 95 16.66 -18.64 -6.73
CA LEU A 95 17.78 -19.33 -7.38
C LEU A 95 17.37 -19.86 -8.75
N PHE A 96 16.15 -20.38 -8.85
CA PHE A 96 15.59 -20.88 -10.11
C PHE A 96 15.41 -19.75 -11.14
N PHE A 97 14.86 -18.61 -10.72
CA PHE A 97 14.60 -17.49 -11.63
C PHE A 97 15.80 -16.57 -11.86
N ALA A 98 16.84 -16.61 -11.02
CA ALA A 98 18.02 -15.74 -11.14
C ALA A 98 18.73 -15.81 -12.51
N ARG A 99 18.88 -17.04 -13.08
CA ARG A 99 19.50 -17.21 -14.40
C ARG A 99 18.61 -16.62 -15.50
N ARG A 100 17.31 -16.85 -15.44
CA ARG A 100 16.34 -16.31 -16.41
C ARG A 100 16.28 -14.79 -16.34
N PHE A 101 16.29 -14.24 -15.13
CA PHE A 101 16.29 -12.80 -14.91
C PHE A 101 17.55 -12.13 -15.47
N ARG A 102 18.75 -12.70 -15.20
CA ARG A 102 20.01 -12.18 -15.75
C ARG A 102 20.06 -12.24 -17.29
N ARG A 103 19.52 -13.28 -17.92
CA ARG A 103 19.39 -13.35 -19.38
C ARG A 103 18.47 -12.22 -19.89
N LEU A 104 17.32 -12.03 -19.26
CA LEU A 104 16.41 -10.95 -19.62
C LEU A 104 17.09 -9.56 -19.50
N ILE A 105 17.86 -9.30 -18.44
CA ILE A 105 18.63 -8.06 -18.29
C ILE A 105 19.61 -7.88 -19.46
N ALA A 106 20.31 -8.93 -19.88
CA ALA A 106 21.25 -8.88 -21.00
C ALA A 106 20.56 -8.63 -22.36
N GLU A 107 19.34 -9.10 -22.54
CA GLU A 107 18.50 -8.88 -23.72
C GLU A 107 17.91 -7.48 -23.75
N VAL A 108 17.29 -7.05 -22.64
CA VAL A 108 16.57 -5.78 -22.52
C VAL A 108 17.52 -4.59 -22.39
N LYS A 109 18.68 -4.77 -21.76
CA LYS A 109 19.69 -3.72 -21.47
C LYS A 109 19.07 -2.45 -20.89
N PRO A 110 18.36 -2.55 -19.74
CA PRO A 110 17.71 -1.38 -19.14
C PRO A 110 18.75 -0.40 -18.59
N ASP A 111 18.42 0.88 -18.58
CA ASP A 111 19.24 1.93 -17.95
C ASP A 111 19.14 1.86 -16.42
N LEU A 112 18.01 1.36 -15.90
CA LEU A 112 17.70 1.24 -14.47
C LEU A 112 16.79 0.04 -14.22
N VAL A 113 17.05 -0.71 -13.16
CA VAL A 113 16.12 -1.71 -12.62
C VAL A 113 15.51 -1.17 -11.36
N HIS A 114 14.16 -1.16 -11.25
CA HIS A 114 13.46 -0.71 -10.05
C HIS A 114 12.53 -1.80 -9.53
N ALA A 115 12.78 -2.28 -8.31
CA ALA A 115 11.91 -3.19 -7.60
C ALA A 115 10.94 -2.41 -6.71
N LEU A 116 9.64 -2.60 -6.91
CA LEU A 116 8.61 -1.85 -6.16
C LEU A 116 8.36 -2.40 -4.76
N ARG A 117 9.14 -3.39 -4.30
CA ARG A 117 9.11 -3.96 -2.96
C ARG A 117 10.39 -4.73 -2.67
N ILE A 118 10.79 -4.88 -1.38
CA ILE A 118 11.96 -5.68 -1.02
C ILE A 118 11.69 -7.19 -1.10
N PRO A 119 10.66 -7.76 -0.42
CA PRO A 119 10.46 -9.20 -0.41
C PRO A 119 10.21 -9.76 -1.79
N PHE A 120 11.09 -10.64 -2.23
CA PHE A 120 11.12 -11.34 -3.51
C PHE A 120 11.39 -10.44 -4.74
N GLU A 121 10.71 -9.32 -4.93
CA GLU A 121 10.92 -8.38 -6.03
C GLU A 121 12.32 -7.77 -5.96
N GLY A 122 12.68 -7.14 -4.86
CA GLY A 122 14.00 -6.56 -4.62
C GLY A 122 15.10 -7.63 -4.57
N MET A 123 14.79 -8.77 -3.96
CA MET A 123 15.71 -9.91 -3.91
C MET A 123 16.00 -10.46 -5.30
N LEU A 124 15.03 -10.49 -6.21
CA LEU A 124 15.24 -10.86 -7.62
C LEU A 124 16.02 -9.76 -8.34
N ALA A 125 15.64 -8.50 -8.18
CA ALA A 125 16.32 -7.35 -8.77
C ALA A 125 17.80 -7.24 -8.35
N SER A 126 18.16 -7.69 -7.14
CA SER A 126 19.55 -7.70 -6.67
C SER A 126 20.49 -8.59 -7.50
N GLN A 127 19.94 -9.46 -8.37
CA GLN A 127 20.69 -10.28 -9.33
C GLN A 127 21.15 -9.50 -10.57
N THR A 128 20.76 -8.23 -10.71
CA THR A 128 21.22 -7.34 -11.79
C THR A 128 22.73 -7.12 -11.71
N PRO A 129 23.48 -7.16 -12.83
CA PRO A 129 24.90 -6.85 -12.86
C PRO A 129 25.22 -5.49 -12.24
N ALA A 130 26.41 -5.34 -11.66
CA ALA A 130 26.81 -4.11 -10.97
C ALA A 130 26.87 -2.88 -11.90
N SER A 131 27.04 -3.07 -13.19
CA SER A 131 27.06 -2.02 -14.21
C SER A 131 25.71 -1.33 -14.43
N ILE A 132 24.62 -1.94 -13.99
CA ILE A 132 23.28 -1.37 -14.10
C ILE A 132 22.79 -0.99 -12.70
N PRO A 133 22.39 0.27 -12.45
CA PRO A 133 21.89 0.70 -11.16
C PRO A 133 20.57 0.03 -10.82
N ILE A 134 20.35 -0.21 -9.50
CA ILE A 134 19.07 -0.68 -9.00
C ILE A 134 18.49 0.27 -7.97
N ALA A 135 17.21 0.57 -8.11
CA ALA A 135 16.37 1.20 -7.10
C ALA A 135 15.50 0.13 -6.42
N VAL A 136 15.25 0.32 -5.13
CA VAL A 136 14.37 -0.57 -4.37
C VAL A 136 13.41 0.29 -3.56
N THR A 137 12.12 -0.03 -3.61
CA THR A 137 11.12 0.59 -2.76
C THR A 137 10.88 -0.25 -1.50
N ILE A 138 10.76 0.40 -0.35
CA ILE A 138 10.29 -0.22 0.90
C ILE A 138 8.81 0.06 1.07
N TRP A 139 8.03 -0.97 1.34
CA TRP A 139 6.68 -0.82 1.87
C TRP A 139 6.71 -1.06 3.38
N GLY A 140 5.92 -0.30 4.11
CA GLY A 140 6.02 -0.13 5.55
C GLY A 140 6.08 -1.37 6.45
N ASN A 141 5.72 -2.55 5.94
CA ASN A 141 5.85 -3.82 6.66
C ASN A 141 7.01 -4.71 6.16
N ASP A 142 7.79 -4.26 5.16
CA ASP A 142 8.85 -5.06 4.57
C ASP A 142 9.96 -5.34 5.59
N LEU A 143 10.40 -4.32 6.32
CA LEU A 143 11.49 -4.43 7.30
C LEU A 143 11.01 -4.82 8.69
N THR A 144 9.80 -4.40 9.10
CA THR A 144 9.25 -4.62 10.44
C THR A 144 8.55 -5.97 10.60
N TYR A 145 8.15 -6.60 9.50
CA TYR A 145 7.41 -7.86 9.51
C TYR A 145 8.02 -8.92 8.59
N HIS A 146 8.13 -8.64 7.27
CA HIS A 146 8.53 -9.65 6.29
C HIS A 146 10.01 -10.05 6.39
N ALA A 147 10.90 -9.09 6.63
CA ALA A 147 12.33 -9.37 6.78
C ALA A 147 12.65 -10.28 7.98
N LEU A 148 11.79 -10.24 9.01
CA LEU A 148 11.92 -11.04 10.22
C LEU A 148 11.26 -12.43 10.10
N GLY A 149 10.61 -12.72 8.97
CA GLY A 149 9.85 -13.97 8.77
C GLY A 149 10.70 -15.25 8.74
N SER A 150 11.98 -15.16 8.41
CA SER A 150 12.96 -16.25 8.53
C SER A 150 14.40 -15.73 8.45
N PRO A 151 15.43 -16.51 8.88
CA PRO A 151 16.83 -16.13 8.71
C PRO A 151 17.21 -15.87 7.24
N TRP A 152 16.65 -16.63 6.31
CA TRP A 152 16.84 -16.43 4.87
C TRP A 152 16.26 -15.10 4.37
N MET A 153 15.05 -14.76 4.81
CA MET A 153 14.44 -13.48 4.48
C MET A 153 15.27 -12.31 5.02
N LYS A 154 15.80 -12.45 6.25
CA LYS A 154 16.70 -11.46 6.84
C LYS A 154 17.98 -11.28 6.02
N ALA A 155 18.66 -12.37 5.69
CA ALA A 155 19.91 -12.34 4.92
C ALA A 155 19.72 -11.73 3.52
N LEU A 156 18.66 -12.14 2.80
CA LEU A 156 18.35 -11.63 1.46
C LEU A 156 17.93 -10.16 1.49
N THR A 157 17.20 -9.71 2.52
CA THR A 157 16.87 -8.30 2.71
C THR A 157 18.14 -7.45 2.88
N LEU A 158 19.07 -7.89 3.74
CA LEU A 158 20.37 -7.23 3.93
C LEU A 158 21.17 -7.16 2.62
N MET A 159 21.25 -8.26 1.87
CA MET A 159 21.94 -8.30 0.58
C MET A 159 21.30 -7.35 -0.43
N THR A 160 19.96 -7.31 -0.49
CA THR A 160 19.21 -6.42 -1.38
C THR A 160 19.52 -4.96 -1.09
N LEU A 161 19.43 -4.56 0.18
CA LEU A 161 19.68 -3.17 0.59
C LEU A 161 21.13 -2.74 0.39
N ARG A 162 22.09 -3.61 0.65
CA ARG A 162 23.52 -3.34 0.36
C ARG A 162 23.79 -3.16 -1.14
N ARG A 163 23.07 -3.93 -1.98
CA ARG A 163 23.21 -3.85 -3.45
C ARG A 163 22.51 -2.62 -4.03
N ALA A 164 21.44 -2.12 -3.40
CA ALA A 164 20.64 -1.02 -3.93
C ALA A 164 21.48 0.26 -4.12
N ASN A 165 21.39 0.89 -5.29
CA ASN A 165 22.01 2.17 -5.61
C ASN A 165 21.12 3.34 -5.17
N GLY A 166 19.80 3.10 -5.06
CA GLY A 166 18.83 4.07 -4.57
C GLY A 166 17.70 3.41 -3.79
N LEU A 167 17.14 4.15 -2.85
CA LEU A 167 16.08 3.69 -1.98
C LEU A 167 14.87 4.62 -2.06
N LEU A 168 13.69 4.02 -2.25
CA LEU A 168 12.42 4.73 -2.13
C LEU A 168 11.64 4.19 -0.93
N ALA A 169 10.83 5.03 -0.32
CA ALA A 169 9.90 4.64 0.72
C ALA A 169 8.70 5.58 0.76
N ASP A 170 7.64 5.16 1.44
CA ASP A 170 6.44 5.97 1.64
C ASP A 170 6.45 6.72 3.00
N ALA A 171 7.52 6.53 3.80
CA ALA A 171 7.75 7.21 5.07
C ALA A 171 9.25 7.40 5.34
N HIS A 172 9.63 8.48 6.01
CA HIS A 172 11.02 8.74 6.44
C HIS A 172 11.54 7.66 7.38
N ARG A 173 10.65 7.12 8.24
CA ARG A 173 10.95 5.96 9.07
C ARG A 173 11.57 4.82 8.26
N ASP A 174 11.03 4.53 7.09
CA ASP A 174 11.46 3.38 6.30
C ASP A 174 12.83 3.60 5.63
N ILE A 175 13.17 4.84 5.28
CA ILE A 175 14.54 5.19 4.85
C ILE A 175 15.52 4.93 6.01
N ARG A 176 15.23 5.42 7.21
CA ARG A 176 16.06 5.20 8.40
C ARG A 176 16.22 3.70 8.71
N LEU A 177 15.13 2.95 8.66
CA LEU A 177 15.18 1.50 8.82
C LEU A 177 16.02 0.84 7.72
N GLY A 178 15.87 1.25 6.45
CA GLY A 178 16.67 0.75 5.35
C GLY A 178 18.18 0.94 5.58
N GLN A 179 18.58 2.09 6.13
CA GLN A 179 19.97 2.38 6.51
C GLN A 179 20.44 1.45 7.64
N LEU A 180 19.63 1.25 8.68
CA LEU A 180 19.94 0.29 9.75
C LEU A 180 20.06 -1.15 9.24
N TRP A 181 19.37 -1.48 8.14
CA TRP A 181 19.44 -2.77 7.45
C TRP A 181 20.51 -2.82 6.35
N GLY A 182 21.41 -1.84 6.28
CA GLY A 182 22.63 -1.87 5.45
C GLY A 182 22.57 -1.12 4.12
N PHE A 183 21.52 -0.32 3.86
CA PHE A 183 21.55 0.67 2.78
C PHE A 183 22.52 1.79 3.13
N ALA A 184 23.42 2.13 2.21
CA ALA A 184 24.46 3.14 2.45
C ALA A 184 23.84 4.54 2.49
N ALA A 185 24.09 5.29 3.57
CA ALA A 185 23.42 6.57 3.85
C ALA A 185 23.75 7.68 2.84
N GLU A 186 24.89 7.59 2.17
CA GLU A 186 25.35 8.52 1.13
C GLU A 186 24.65 8.30 -0.23
N ARG A 187 23.98 7.17 -0.41
CA ARG A 187 23.25 6.88 -1.66
C ARG A 187 21.91 7.61 -1.73
N PRO A 188 21.44 7.94 -2.93
CA PRO A 188 20.15 8.62 -3.10
C PRO A 188 19.00 7.89 -2.43
N ALA A 189 18.21 8.62 -1.65
CA ALA A 189 16.97 8.16 -1.05
C ALA A 189 15.83 9.15 -1.35
N LEU A 190 14.61 8.64 -1.55
CA LEU A 190 13.43 9.44 -1.87
C LEU A 190 12.24 8.95 -1.07
N VAL A 191 11.51 9.87 -0.42
CA VAL A 191 10.25 9.57 0.26
C VAL A 191 9.10 10.12 -0.56
N VAL A 192 8.29 9.21 -1.12
CA VAL A 192 7.10 9.53 -1.92
C VAL A 192 6.01 8.49 -1.69
N PRO A 193 4.73 8.86 -1.85
CA PRO A 193 3.63 7.90 -1.75
C PRO A 193 3.82 6.68 -2.66
N GLY A 194 3.58 5.49 -2.12
CA GLY A 194 3.82 4.23 -2.82
C GLY A 194 3.05 4.06 -4.13
N GLY A 195 1.94 4.79 -4.33
CA GLY A 195 1.15 4.84 -5.56
C GLY A 195 1.55 5.95 -6.54
N ALA A 196 2.75 6.53 -6.42
CA ALA A 196 3.24 7.65 -7.23
C ALA A 196 2.37 8.92 -7.12
N GLY A 197 1.81 9.15 -5.93
CA GLY A 197 1.05 10.35 -5.60
C GLY A 197 -0.45 10.25 -5.84
N ILE A 198 -1.15 11.34 -5.52
CA ILE A 198 -2.60 11.52 -5.66
C ILE A 198 -2.86 12.52 -6.78
N ASP A 199 -3.53 12.09 -7.83
CA ASP A 199 -4.00 12.99 -8.89
C ASP A 199 -5.36 13.58 -8.48
N LEU A 200 -5.31 14.79 -7.91
CA LEU A 200 -6.51 15.50 -7.43
C LEU A 200 -7.48 15.82 -8.57
N GLY A 201 -6.97 16.11 -9.77
CA GLY A 201 -7.79 16.39 -10.95
C GLY A 201 -8.51 15.13 -11.45
N GLU A 202 -7.82 13.99 -11.55
CA GLU A 202 -8.42 12.70 -11.88
C GLU A 202 -9.46 12.30 -10.84
N MET A 203 -9.10 12.42 -9.56
CA MET A 203 -10.01 12.11 -8.45
C MET A 203 -11.31 12.90 -8.55
N HIS A 204 -11.24 14.20 -8.80
CA HIS A 204 -12.41 15.05 -8.93
C HIS A 204 -13.27 14.67 -10.15
N ARG A 205 -12.66 14.45 -11.32
CA ARG A 205 -13.37 14.06 -12.54
C ARG A 205 -14.05 12.70 -12.43
N LEU A 206 -13.33 11.69 -11.96
CA LEU A 206 -13.85 10.31 -11.91
C LEU A 206 -14.91 10.17 -10.83
N ARG A 207 -14.77 10.85 -9.70
CA ARG A 207 -15.77 10.87 -8.65
C ARG A 207 -17.13 11.34 -9.14
N ALA A 208 -17.17 12.40 -9.94
CA ALA A 208 -18.41 12.96 -10.47
C ALA A 208 -19.25 11.95 -11.29
N GLN A 209 -18.63 10.88 -11.80
CA GLN A 209 -19.30 9.82 -12.56
C GLN A 209 -20.02 8.78 -11.68
N PHE A 210 -19.76 8.77 -10.37
CA PHE A 210 -20.24 7.73 -9.44
C PHE A 210 -21.11 8.27 -8.28
N VAL A 211 -21.60 9.50 -8.37
CA VAL A 211 -22.36 10.18 -7.31
C VAL A 211 -23.57 9.37 -6.79
N GLU A 212 -24.16 8.52 -7.62
CA GLU A 212 -25.35 7.72 -7.27
C GLU A 212 -25.03 6.29 -6.79
N SER A 213 -23.74 5.87 -6.82
CA SER A 213 -23.36 4.46 -6.57
C SER A 213 -23.79 3.91 -5.23
N PHE A 214 -23.99 4.76 -4.22
CA PHE A 214 -24.31 4.35 -2.85
C PHE A 214 -25.61 4.95 -2.30
N ALA A 215 -26.42 5.64 -3.14
CA ALA A 215 -27.62 6.31 -2.69
C ALA A 215 -28.60 5.37 -1.98
N ASP A 216 -28.76 4.13 -2.51
CA ASP A 216 -29.69 3.13 -1.96
C ASP A 216 -29.01 2.19 -0.93
N LEU A 217 -27.69 2.24 -0.78
CA LEU A 217 -26.96 1.30 0.07
C LEU A 217 -26.56 1.86 1.43
N LEU A 218 -26.53 3.20 1.56
CA LEU A 218 -26.04 3.89 2.74
C LEU A 218 -27.09 4.87 3.24
N PRO A 219 -27.30 4.99 4.56
CA PRO A 219 -28.26 5.91 5.12
C PRO A 219 -27.85 7.37 4.86
N ALA A 220 -28.79 8.18 4.39
CA ALA A 220 -28.58 9.61 4.17
C ALA A 220 -28.65 10.40 5.49
N GLY A 221 -27.83 11.46 5.59
CA GLY A 221 -27.93 12.42 6.70
C GLY A 221 -27.44 11.92 8.06
N VAL A 222 -26.78 10.76 8.12
CA VAL A 222 -26.17 10.26 9.37
C VAL A 222 -24.64 10.35 9.28
N PRO A 223 -23.95 10.62 10.41
CA PRO A 223 -22.49 10.59 10.43
C PRO A 223 -21.95 9.22 10.03
N MET A 224 -20.95 9.21 9.15
CA MET A 224 -20.39 7.98 8.60
C MET A 224 -18.91 7.84 8.93
N VAL A 225 -18.54 6.65 9.41
CA VAL A 225 -17.16 6.22 9.67
C VAL A 225 -16.77 5.13 8.67
N VAL A 226 -15.72 5.34 7.89
CA VAL A 226 -15.26 4.37 6.89
C VAL A 226 -13.94 3.71 7.29
N ASN A 227 -13.89 2.37 7.23
CA ASN A 227 -12.68 1.56 7.31
C ASN A 227 -12.42 0.87 5.95
N PRO A 228 -11.51 1.40 5.11
CA PRO A 228 -11.28 0.87 3.77
C PRO A 228 -10.18 -0.19 3.71
N ARG A 229 -9.63 -0.61 4.85
CA ARG A 229 -8.38 -1.39 4.89
C ARG A 229 -8.55 -2.86 4.51
N GLY A 230 -9.77 -3.37 4.47
CA GLY A 230 -10.03 -4.79 4.26
C GLY A 230 -9.41 -5.66 5.36
N PHE A 231 -9.46 -6.98 5.15
CA PHE A 231 -8.94 -7.93 6.14
C PHE A 231 -7.43 -8.15 5.95
N ARG A 232 -6.60 -7.59 6.84
CA ARG A 232 -5.13 -7.64 6.82
C ARG A 232 -4.56 -8.07 8.18
N PRO A 233 -4.64 -9.36 8.51
CA PRO A 233 -4.13 -9.87 9.79
C PRO A 233 -2.66 -9.54 10.00
N GLY A 234 -2.29 -9.16 11.23
CA GLY A 234 -0.93 -8.79 11.60
C GLY A 234 -0.53 -7.36 11.28
N SER A 235 -1.21 -6.69 10.34
CA SER A 235 -0.91 -5.28 10.01
C SER A 235 -2.00 -4.32 10.48
N VAL A 236 -3.27 -4.69 10.30
CA VAL A 236 -4.43 -3.85 10.67
C VAL A 236 -5.27 -4.56 11.71
N ARG A 237 -5.56 -3.90 12.80
CA ARG A 237 -6.32 -4.39 13.96
C ARG A 237 -7.82 -4.16 13.73
N ASN A 238 -8.39 -4.89 12.78
CA ASN A 238 -9.84 -4.84 12.53
C ASN A 238 -10.65 -5.36 13.73
N ASP A 239 -10.10 -6.29 14.52
CA ASP A 239 -10.67 -6.74 15.77
C ASP A 239 -10.90 -5.58 16.76
N VAL A 240 -9.92 -4.69 16.92
CA VAL A 240 -10.02 -3.48 17.75
C VAL A 240 -11.07 -2.52 17.19
N PHE A 241 -11.11 -2.34 15.87
CA PHE A 241 -12.11 -1.50 15.23
C PHE A 241 -13.52 -2.00 15.49
N PHE A 242 -13.81 -3.29 15.30
CA PHE A 242 -15.13 -3.85 15.56
C PHE A 242 -15.53 -3.77 17.04
N GLN A 243 -14.59 -4.04 17.97
CA GLN A 243 -14.82 -3.91 19.40
C GLN A 243 -15.10 -2.45 19.85
N ALA A 244 -14.60 -1.46 19.13
CA ALA A 244 -14.86 -0.06 19.44
C ALA A 244 -16.28 0.39 19.03
N ILE A 245 -16.90 -0.26 18.03
CA ILE A 245 -18.23 0.16 17.52
C ILE A 245 -19.31 0.21 18.59
N PRO A 246 -19.54 -0.85 19.41
CA PRO A 246 -20.53 -0.77 20.49
C PRO A 246 -20.31 0.42 21.45
N LEU A 247 -19.03 0.68 21.82
CA LEU A 247 -18.65 1.78 22.70
C LEU A 247 -18.93 3.16 22.09
N VAL A 248 -18.87 3.27 20.77
CA VAL A 248 -19.30 4.48 20.05
C VAL A 248 -20.82 4.58 20.03
N LEU A 249 -21.52 3.50 19.72
CA LEU A 249 -22.98 3.48 19.58
C LEU A 249 -23.72 3.77 20.88
N GLU A 250 -23.17 3.39 22.04
CA GLU A 250 -23.69 3.78 23.37
C GLU A 250 -23.79 5.31 23.55
N ARG A 251 -22.85 6.05 22.93
CA ARG A 251 -22.75 7.51 23.06
C ARG A 251 -23.31 8.23 21.81
N LYS A 252 -23.27 7.59 20.65
CA LYS A 252 -23.65 8.11 19.32
C LYS A 252 -24.47 7.07 18.53
N PRO A 253 -25.74 6.82 18.90
CA PRO A 253 -26.53 5.71 18.35
C PRO A 253 -26.90 5.87 16.88
N LYS A 254 -26.73 7.06 16.29
CA LYS A 254 -27.04 7.33 14.87
C LYS A 254 -25.84 7.22 13.92
N VAL A 255 -24.66 6.83 14.41
CA VAL A 255 -23.46 6.69 13.56
C VAL A 255 -23.56 5.41 12.73
N PHE A 256 -23.15 5.51 11.47
CA PHE A 256 -23.09 4.38 10.56
C PHE A 256 -21.65 4.05 10.14
N PHE A 257 -21.32 2.75 10.12
CA PHE A 257 -19.98 2.26 9.80
C PHE A 257 -19.97 1.57 8.45
N VAL A 258 -18.90 1.79 7.67
CA VAL A 258 -18.73 1.14 6.36
C VAL A 258 -17.34 0.51 6.29
N CYS A 259 -17.28 -0.79 5.95
CA CYS A 259 -16.03 -1.52 5.79
C CYS A 259 -15.91 -2.05 4.37
N THR A 260 -14.91 -1.61 3.59
CA THR A 260 -14.67 -2.16 2.26
C THR A 260 -13.71 -3.35 2.30
N GLY A 261 -13.84 -4.27 1.35
CA GLY A 261 -13.03 -5.49 1.29
C GLY A 261 -13.33 -6.50 2.39
N MET A 262 -14.49 -6.37 3.06
CA MET A 262 -14.92 -7.25 4.16
C MET A 262 -16.20 -8.03 3.87
N ALA A 263 -16.90 -7.78 2.77
CA ALA A 263 -18.08 -8.57 2.40
C ALA A 263 -17.72 -10.05 2.26
N GLY A 264 -18.49 -10.91 2.93
CA GLY A 264 -18.29 -12.35 2.91
C GLY A 264 -17.06 -12.87 3.66
N GLN A 265 -16.34 -12.00 4.41
CA GLN A 265 -15.26 -12.46 5.28
C GLN A 265 -15.83 -13.06 6.57
N PRO A 266 -15.52 -14.36 6.87
CA PRO A 266 -16.12 -15.05 8.00
C PRO A 266 -15.92 -14.36 9.35
N GLU A 267 -14.73 -13.81 9.59
CA GLU A 267 -14.40 -13.11 10.81
C GLU A 267 -15.21 -11.82 10.96
N ALA A 268 -15.36 -11.04 9.88
CA ALA A 268 -16.14 -9.81 9.90
C ALA A 268 -17.64 -10.09 10.14
N LEU A 269 -18.19 -11.12 9.49
CA LEU A 269 -19.58 -11.56 9.69
C LEU A 269 -19.80 -12.01 11.14
N ARG A 270 -18.87 -12.78 11.71
CA ARG A 270 -18.94 -13.20 13.10
C ARG A 270 -18.94 -12.01 14.06
N TRP A 271 -18.05 -11.03 13.88
CA TRP A 271 -18.01 -9.82 14.72
C TRP A 271 -19.30 -9.00 14.61
N VAL A 272 -19.88 -8.87 13.42
CA VAL A 272 -21.19 -8.20 13.24
C VAL A 272 -22.27 -8.87 14.10
N GLN A 273 -22.33 -10.21 14.03
CA GLN A 273 -23.32 -11.00 14.78
C GLN A 273 -23.08 -10.98 16.30
N GLU A 274 -21.83 -11.27 16.73
CA GLU A 274 -21.48 -11.33 18.16
C GLU A 274 -21.65 -9.98 18.86
N LEU A 275 -21.37 -8.87 18.17
CA LEU A 275 -21.46 -7.51 18.69
C LEU A 275 -22.80 -6.83 18.37
N LYS A 276 -23.74 -7.52 17.71
CA LYS A 276 -25.10 -7.04 17.35
C LYS A 276 -25.09 -5.74 16.56
N LEU A 277 -24.30 -5.68 15.47
CA LEU A 277 -24.05 -4.47 14.69
C LEU A 277 -24.90 -4.37 13.40
N GLU A 278 -25.86 -5.29 13.15
CA GLU A 278 -26.53 -5.48 11.86
C GLU A 278 -27.19 -4.19 11.31
N GLY A 279 -27.70 -3.33 12.16
CA GLY A 279 -28.34 -2.06 11.74
C GLY A 279 -27.38 -0.88 11.59
N HIS A 280 -26.11 -1.05 11.97
CA HIS A 280 -25.15 0.06 12.14
C HIS A 280 -23.91 -0.06 11.26
N ILE A 281 -23.74 -1.17 10.55
CA ILE A 281 -22.57 -1.42 9.73
C ILE A 281 -22.92 -1.98 8.35
N ARG A 282 -22.17 -1.60 7.34
CA ARG A 282 -22.21 -2.19 6.01
C ARG A 282 -20.84 -2.78 5.64
N LEU A 283 -20.80 -4.08 5.34
CA LEU A 283 -19.63 -4.76 4.81
C LEU A 283 -19.73 -4.75 3.27
N LEU A 284 -18.82 -4.05 2.62
CA LEU A 284 -18.74 -3.95 1.16
C LEU A 284 -17.61 -4.84 0.60
N PRO A 285 -17.68 -5.27 -0.66
CA PRO A 285 -16.56 -5.87 -1.36
C PRO A 285 -15.42 -4.87 -1.54
N PHE A 286 -14.31 -5.31 -2.15
CA PHE A 286 -13.33 -4.37 -2.65
C PHE A 286 -13.96 -3.49 -3.73
N LEU A 287 -13.85 -2.19 -3.57
CA LEU A 287 -14.40 -1.20 -4.49
C LEU A 287 -13.34 -0.79 -5.53
N PRO A 288 -13.75 -0.58 -6.79
CA PRO A 288 -12.95 0.21 -7.73
C PRO A 288 -12.62 1.58 -7.13
N GLN A 289 -11.45 2.12 -7.50
CA GLN A 289 -10.93 3.33 -6.88
C GLN A 289 -11.89 4.54 -6.97
N PRO A 290 -12.57 4.84 -8.10
CA PRO A 290 -13.51 5.95 -8.15
C PRO A 290 -14.69 5.81 -7.19
N GLN A 291 -15.20 4.59 -7.01
CA GLN A 291 -16.26 4.30 -6.04
C GLN A 291 -15.76 4.46 -4.59
N LEU A 292 -14.51 4.08 -4.32
CA LEU A 292 -13.90 4.29 -3.01
C LEU A 292 -13.75 5.79 -2.69
N TRP A 293 -13.40 6.61 -3.68
CA TRP A 293 -13.33 8.05 -3.51
C TRP A 293 -14.71 8.69 -3.28
N ASP A 294 -15.77 8.22 -3.97
CA ASP A 294 -17.13 8.66 -3.71
C ASP A 294 -17.55 8.32 -2.27
N LEU A 295 -17.23 7.11 -1.80
CA LEU A 295 -17.46 6.69 -0.43
C LEU A 295 -16.73 7.61 0.57
N PHE A 296 -15.47 7.97 0.31
CA PHE A 296 -14.69 8.86 1.18
C PHE A 296 -15.30 10.26 1.29
N VAL A 297 -15.82 10.81 0.19
CA VAL A 297 -16.47 12.13 0.23
C VAL A 297 -17.74 12.14 1.06
N ARG A 298 -18.44 11.00 1.14
CA ARG A 298 -19.66 10.84 1.98
C ARG A 298 -19.31 10.60 3.45
N ALA A 299 -18.11 10.12 3.74
CA ALA A 299 -17.68 9.79 5.09
C ALA A 299 -17.14 11.01 5.84
N ASN A 300 -17.50 11.13 7.12
CA ASN A 300 -16.95 12.12 8.01
C ASN A 300 -15.56 11.73 8.51
N ILE A 301 -15.39 10.43 8.83
CA ILE A 301 -14.17 9.92 9.46
C ILE A 301 -13.62 8.72 8.68
N PHE A 302 -12.32 8.76 8.42
CA PHE A 302 -11.52 7.64 7.95
C PHE A 302 -10.87 6.92 9.14
N VAL A 303 -11.03 5.61 9.23
CA VAL A 303 -10.38 4.81 10.28
C VAL A 303 -9.41 3.79 9.69
N SER A 304 -8.20 3.73 10.25
CA SER A 304 -7.23 2.68 9.97
C SER A 304 -6.40 2.37 11.22
N VAL A 305 -6.78 1.35 11.97
CA VAL A 305 -6.06 0.92 13.18
C VAL A 305 -4.89 0.02 12.75
N SER A 306 -3.87 0.63 12.15
CA SER A 306 -2.66 -0.09 11.74
C SER A 306 -1.69 -0.22 12.91
N ALA A 307 -1.14 -1.44 13.09
CA ALA A 307 -0.03 -1.72 14.01
C ALA A 307 1.31 -1.79 13.26
N HIS A 308 1.29 -2.20 11.99
CA HIS A 308 2.45 -2.26 11.09
C HIS A 308 2.04 -1.74 9.72
N ASP A 309 2.51 -0.56 9.34
CA ASP A 309 2.24 0.02 8.02
C ASP A 309 3.30 1.09 7.69
N GLY A 310 3.39 1.47 6.41
CA GLY A 310 3.97 2.72 5.97
C GLY A 310 2.92 3.83 5.93
N THR A 311 2.93 4.62 4.84
CA THR A 311 1.86 5.58 4.55
C THR A 311 0.83 4.93 3.61
N PRO A 312 -0.34 4.49 4.11
CA PRO A 312 -1.32 3.81 3.26
C PRO A 312 -1.88 4.75 2.19
N ASN A 313 -1.91 4.31 0.93
CA ASN A 313 -2.51 5.11 -0.14
C ASN A 313 -3.99 5.46 0.15
N SER A 314 -4.75 4.52 0.73
CA SER A 314 -6.14 4.78 1.12
C SER A 314 -6.29 5.85 2.20
N PHE A 315 -5.28 6.01 3.07
CA PHE A 315 -5.23 7.11 4.04
C PHE A 315 -5.06 8.45 3.31
N LEU A 316 -4.09 8.55 2.40
CA LEU A 316 -3.88 9.76 1.61
C LEU A 316 -5.09 10.12 0.75
N GLU A 317 -5.74 9.12 0.15
CA GLU A 317 -6.97 9.28 -0.63
C GLU A 317 -8.13 9.74 0.26
N GLY A 318 -8.30 9.16 1.45
CA GLY A 318 -9.35 9.54 2.40
C GLY A 318 -9.22 10.99 2.87
N ILE A 319 -8.02 11.42 3.27
CA ILE A 319 -7.80 12.80 3.70
C ILE A 319 -7.86 13.80 2.52
N ALA A 320 -7.49 13.39 1.30
CA ALA A 320 -7.68 14.20 0.09
C ALA A 320 -9.16 14.39 -0.27
N CYS A 321 -10.03 13.45 0.13
CA CYS A 321 -11.49 13.53 -0.02
C CYS A 321 -12.18 14.27 1.14
N GLY A 322 -11.43 14.74 2.13
CA GLY A 322 -11.97 15.51 3.27
C GLY A 322 -12.30 14.70 4.51
N CYS A 323 -12.05 13.38 4.54
CA CYS A 323 -12.27 12.60 5.77
C CYS A 323 -11.31 13.05 6.88
N PHE A 324 -11.84 13.11 8.10
CA PHE A 324 -11.02 13.27 9.31
C PHE A 324 -10.36 11.92 9.67
N PRO A 325 -9.04 11.82 9.72
CA PRO A 325 -8.37 10.55 10.00
C PRO A 325 -8.31 10.25 11.50
N VAL A 326 -8.75 9.05 11.89
CA VAL A 326 -8.49 8.44 13.19
C VAL A 326 -7.70 7.15 12.93
N VAL A 327 -6.41 7.17 13.20
CA VAL A 327 -5.48 6.13 12.73
C VAL A 327 -4.59 5.61 13.86
N GLY A 328 -4.04 4.40 13.68
CA GLY A 328 -3.13 3.82 14.65
C GLY A 328 -1.90 4.68 14.89
N ASP A 329 -1.48 4.81 16.16
CA ASP A 329 -0.29 5.57 16.56
C ASP A 329 0.97 4.78 16.22
N ILE A 330 1.42 4.91 14.98
CA ILE A 330 2.67 4.36 14.46
C ILE A 330 3.52 5.45 13.85
N GLU A 331 4.84 5.26 13.86
CA GLU A 331 5.81 6.28 13.47
C GLU A 331 5.55 6.86 12.06
N SER A 332 5.21 6.02 11.09
CA SER A 332 4.91 6.46 9.72
C SER A 332 3.69 7.38 9.62
N LEU A 333 2.65 7.16 10.44
CA LEU A 333 1.46 8.00 10.44
C LEU A 333 1.62 9.28 11.27
N ARG A 334 2.54 9.29 12.26
CA ARG A 334 2.96 10.52 12.95
C ARG A 334 3.62 11.53 12.01
N GLU A 335 4.15 11.09 10.86
CA GLU A 335 4.68 11.99 9.83
C GLU A 335 3.60 12.82 9.12
N TRP A 336 2.33 12.41 9.22
CA TRP A 336 1.18 13.02 8.54
C TRP A 336 0.16 13.62 9.49
N VAL A 337 -0.03 13.02 10.66
CA VAL A 337 -1.10 13.39 11.60
C VAL A 337 -0.53 14.10 12.81
N THR A 338 -0.99 15.33 13.03
CA THR A 338 -0.80 16.09 14.26
C THR A 338 -2.07 15.94 15.09
N PRO A 339 -2.02 15.25 16.25
CA PRO A 339 -3.21 15.02 17.09
C PRO A 339 -3.95 16.30 17.44
N GLY A 340 -5.27 16.32 17.24
CA GLY A 340 -6.11 17.50 17.47
C GLY A 340 -5.97 18.61 16.43
N GLY A 341 -5.00 18.52 15.52
CA GLY A 341 -4.76 19.50 14.46
C GLY A 341 -5.39 19.12 13.13
N ASN A 342 -5.15 17.90 12.67
CA ASN A 342 -5.65 17.40 11.38
C ASN A 342 -6.07 15.93 11.41
N GLY A 343 -6.12 15.31 12.59
CA GLY A 343 -6.51 13.93 12.81
C GLY A 343 -6.26 13.49 14.25
N PHE A 344 -6.52 12.22 14.54
CA PHE A 344 -6.15 11.58 15.80
C PHE A 344 -5.28 10.35 15.59
N LEU A 345 -4.32 10.16 16.50
CA LEU A 345 -3.51 8.96 16.65
C LEU A 345 -4.00 8.17 17.85
N VAL A 346 -4.29 6.88 17.69
CA VAL A 346 -4.84 6.02 18.76
C VAL A 346 -3.97 4.79 18.95
N GLU A 347 -3.84 4.33 20.21
CA GLU A 347 -3.16 3.07 20.53
C GLU A 347 -3.83 1.91 19.77
N PRO A 348 -3.09 1.19 18.88
CA PRO A 348 -3.70 0.20 17.99
C PRO A 348 -4.35 -1.00 18.68
N HIS A 349 -4.08 -1.22 19.96
CA HIS A 349 -4.57 -2.37 20.72
C HIS A 349 -5.69 -2.03 21.71
N LYS A 350 -6.15 -0.77 21.75
CA LYS A 350 -7.14 -0.29 22.74
C LYS A 350 -8.44 0.14 22.06
N PRO A 351 -9.50 -0.69 22.06
CA PRO A 351 -10.82 -0.33 21.51
C PRO A 351 -11.41 0.94 22.13
N GLN A 352 -11.23 1.12 23.46
CA GLN A 352 -11.73 2.30 24.16
C GLN A 352 -11.09 3.59 23.64
N ALA A 353 -9.76 3.61 23.41
CA ALA A 353 -9.06 4.77 22.87
C ALA A 353 -9.56 5.16 21.47
N LEU A 354 -9.86 4.16 20.62
CA LEU A 354 -10.45 4.39 19.31
C LEU A 354 -11.88 4.96 19.47
N ALA A 355 -12.71 4.38 20.33
CA ALA A 355 -14.07 4.83 20.56
C ALA A 355 -14.11 6.27 21.06
N ASP A 356 -13.27 6.62 22.03
CA ASP A 356 -13.18 7.99 22.56
C ASP A 356 -12.77 9.00 21.49
N ALA A 357 -11.77 8.67 20.69
CA ALA A 357 -11.33 9.52 19.59
C ALA A 357 -12.42 9.73 18.53
N LEU A 358 -13.17 8.67 18.19
CA LEU A 358 -14.30 8.76 17.26
C LEU A 358 -15.42 9.66 17.79
N VAL A 359 -15.79 9.51 19.07
CA VAL A 359 -16.82 10.33 19.69
C VAL A 359 -16.39 11.80 19.75
N VAL A 360 -15.15 12.09 20.17
CA VAL A 360 -14.62 13.45 20.19
C VAL A 360 -14.64 14.08 18.79
N ALA A 361 -14.25 13.33 17.75
CA ALA A 361 -14.30 13.83 16.39
C ALA A 361 -15.74 14.12 15.94
N LEU A 362 -16.68 13.21 16.19
CA LEU A 362 -18.09 13.36 15.82
C LEU A 362 -18.80 14.51 16.56
N ASP A 363 -18.31 14.89 17.74
CA ASP A 363 -18.85 16.01 18.51
C ASP A 363 -18.32 17.38 18.07
N ASN A 364 -17.31 17.41 17.16
CA ASN A 364 -16.63 18.64 16.77
C ASN A 364 -16.61 18.84 15.24
N PRO A 365 -17.75 19.26 14.62
CA PRO A 365 -17.80 19.50 13.16
C PRO A 365 -16.78 20.52 12.66
N ASP A 366 -16.49 21.56 13.45
CA ASP A 366 -15.50 22.57 13.12
C ASP A 366 -14.08 21.98 13.06
N LEU A 367 -13.76 21.04 13.94
CA LEU A 367 -12.50 20.31 13.90
C LEU A 367 -12.37 19.51 12.60
N LEU A 368 -13.45 18.84 12.18
CA LEU A 368 -13.46 18.05 10.94
C LEU A 368 -13.23 18.95 9.72
N SER A 369 -13.95 20.08 9.65
CA SER A 369 -13.83 21.04 8.55
C SER A 369 -12.43 21.66 8.46
N ASN A 370 -11.89 22.15 9.56
CA ASN A 370 -10.55 22.72 9.63
C ASN A 370 -9.47 21.68 9.29
N ALA A 371 -9.65 20.43 9.72
CA ALA A 371 -8.73 19.34 9.40
C ALA A 371 -8.76 19.00 7.91
N ALA A 372 -9.93 19.02 7.27
CA ALA A 372 -10.06 18.73 5.84
C ALA A 372 -9.22 19.71 4.98
N GLU A 373 -9.27 21.02 5.29
CA GLU A 373 -8.45 22.02 4.61
C GLU A 373 -6.94 21.80 4.81
N LYS A 374 -6.52 21.56 6.06
CA LYS A 374 -5.11 21.29 6.38
C LYS A 374 -4.62 20.02 5.69
N ASN A 375 -5.41 18.97 5.68
CA ASN A 375 -5.09 17.71 5.04
C ASN A 375 -4.97 17.86 3.53
N LEU A 376 -5.86 18.61 2.88
CA LEU A 376 -5.76 18.88 1.45
C LEU A 376 -4.49 19.69 1.10
N GLN A 377 -4.10 20.65 1.95
CA GLN A 377 -2.82 21.37 1.79
C GLN A 377 -1.62 20.43 1.92
N LEU A 378 -1.63 19.51 2.90
CA LEU A 378 -0.57 18.50 3.05
C LEU A 378 -0.47 17.60 1.81
N ILE A 379 -1.60 17.16 1.25
CA ILE A 379 -1.61 16.37 0.00
C ILE A 379 -0.99 17.17 -1.15
N ARG A 380 -1.36 18.42 -1.33
CA ARG A 380 -0.79 19.29 -2.38
C ARG A 380 0.72 19.47 -2.23
N GLN A 381 1.20 19.60 -1.00
CA GLN A 381 2.62 19.86 -0.71
C GLN A 381 3.50 18.61 -0.72
N ARG A 382 2.95 17.43 -0.44
CA ARG A 382 3.76 16.23 -0.18
C ARG A 382 3.38 15.00 -1.01
N ALA A 383 2.19 14.98 -1.60
CA ALA A 383 1.63 13.78 -2.24
C ALA A 383 0.95 14.04 -3.58
N GLU A 384 0.93 15.28 -4.10
CA GLU A 384 0.33 15.58 -5.40
C GLU A 384 1.12 14.90 -6.52
N ALA A 385 0.40 14.27 -7.47
CA ALA A 385 0.97 13.37 -8.45
C ALA A 385 1.99 14.04 -9.40
N GLY A 386 1.77 15.30 -9.79
CA GLY A 386 2.70 16.04 -10.66
C GLY A 386 4.04 16.28 -9.96
N MET A 387 3.99 16.74 -8.72
CA MET A 387 5.18 16.95 -7.90
C MET A 387 5.92 15.63 -7.65
N VAL A 388 5.21 14.57 -7.27
CA VAL A 388 5.80 13.25 -7.03
C VAL A 388 6.47 12.70 -8.30
N ARG A 389 5.84 12.84 -9.47
CA ARG A 389 6.46 12.45 -10.75
C ARG A 389 7.76 13.21 -11.02
N ALA A 390 7.79 14.52 -10.77
CA ALA A 390 9.02 15.31 -10.95
C ALA A 390 10.15 14.84 -10.01
N GLN A 391 9.83 14.50 -8.77
CA GLN A 391 10.80 13.94 -7.81
C GLN A 391 11.31 12.55 -8.25
N ILE A 392 10.44 11.68 -8.76
CA ILE A 392 10.80 10.37 -9.31
C ILE A 392 11.75 10.53 -10.51
N GLU A 393 11.46 11.49 -11.41
CA GLU A 393 12.31 11.77 -12.57
C GLU A 393 13.74 12.17 -12.15
N ILE A 394 13.85 13.15 -11.23
CA ILE A 394 15.15 13.60 -10.70
C ILE A 394 15.90 12.44 -10.04
N PHE A 395 15.18 11.61 -9.28
CA PHE A 395 15.78 10.45 -8.62
C PHE A 395 16.30 9.41 -9.62
N TYR A 396 15.54 9.09 -10.67
CA TYR A 396 15.96 8.15 -11.71
C TYR A 396 17.16 8.67 -12.54
N GLN A 397 17.14 9.95 -12.90
CA GLN A 397 18.26 10.59 -13.62
C GLN A 397 19.54 10.56 -12.78
N ARG A 398 19.45 10.83 -11.47
CA ARG A 398 20.61 10.74 -10.57
C ARG A 398 21.19 9.34 -10.51
N LEU A 399 20.37 8.29 -10.48
CA LEU A 399 20.84 6.91 -10.46
C LEU A 399 21.48 6.50 -11.80
N ALA A 400 20.86 6.82 -12.92
CA ALA A 400 21.39 6.51 -14.25
C ALA A 400 22.71 7.26 -14.52
N GLY A 401 22.81 8.55 -14.13
CA GLY A 401 24.02 9.36 -14.25
C GLY A 401 25.20 8.85 -13.40
N SER A 402 24.92 8.34 -12.20
CA SER A 402 25.94 7.74 -11.32
C SER A 402 26.53 6.46 -11.91
N GLY A 403 25.74 5.71 -12.70
CA GLY A 403 26.23 4.52 -13.42
C GLY A 403 27.21 4.86 -14.55
N ALA A 404 27.00 5.97 -15.25
CA ALA A 404 27.89 6.42 -16.32
C ALA A 404 29.26 6.91 -15.80
N ALA A 405 29.27 7.59 -14.65
CA ALA A 405 30.51 8.10 -14.07
C ALA A 405 31.48 7.00 -13.58
N SER A 406 30.95 5.81 -13.22
CA SER A 406 31.79 4.68 -12.78
C SER A 406 32.48 3.94 -13.94
N LEU A 407 32.06 4.15 -15.19
CA LEU A 407 32.65 3.53 -16.38
C LEU A 407 33.78 4.35 -17.02
N THR A 408 33.96 5.60 -16.57
CA THR A 408 34.99 6.52 -17.15
C THR A 408 36.23 6.65 -16.29
N THR A 409 36.34 5.95 -15.15
CA THR A 409 37.57 5.92 -14.33
C THR A 409 38.21 4.52 -14.36
N THR A 410 38.82 4.17 -15.50
CA THR A 410 39.92 3.20 -15.54
C THR A 410 41.09 3.86 -16.28
N PRO A 411 42.27 4.00 -15.66
CA PRO A 411 43.45 4.55 -16.29
C PRO A 411 44.02 3.59 -17.33
#